data_fd8160f4476ff1396420aeef14cca542
#
_entry.id   fd8160f4476ff1396420aeef14cca542
#
_cell.length_a   1.000
_cell.length_b   1.000
_cell.length_c   1.000
_cell.angle_alpha   90.00
_cell.angle_beta   90.00
_cell.angle_gamma   90.00
#
_symmetry.space_group_name_H-M   'P 1'
#
loop_
_entity.id
_entity.type
_entity.pdbx_description
1 polymer ?
#
loop_
_entity_poly.entity_id
_entity_poly.type
_entity_poly.pdbx_seq_one_letter_code
_entity_poly.pdbx_strand_id
1 'polypeptide(L)'
;MANILRAGSVPAALLIQLRKWLESEWGHIDPFEGNHAEVTIPSPVVAVDEQTSLLGGLIFGAFAKPGKPDIAVWVNAVIVSPVHRKKGIASQLLQAAEGEAKRLAIDELFVLSDVPGLYQKLGWQIVGSDSSRNETILMTTLKNA
;
A
#
# COMPACT_ATOMS: atom_id res chain seq x y z
N MET A 1 11.53 14.22 -10.53
CA MET A 1 10.18 14.09 -9.99
C MET A 1 9.68 12.65 -10.19
N ALA A 2 8.97 12.11 -9.23
CA ALA A 2 8.49 10.74 -9.32
C ALA A 2 7.22 10.66 -10.16
N ASN A 3 7.14 9.62 -11.00
CA ASN A 3 5.95 9.27 -11.74
C ASN A 3 5.34 8.02 -11.11
N ILE A 4 4.03 8.03 -10.91
CA ILE A 4 3.33 6.89 -10.31
C ILE A 4 2.71 6.05 -11.42
N LEU A 5 3.05 4.75 -11.44
CA LEU A 5 2.49 3.79 -12.38
C LEU A 5 1.50 2.89 -11.64
N ARG A 6 0.35 2.66 -12.26
CA ARG A 6 -0.78 1.94 -11.68
C ARG A 6 -1.12 0.70 -12.50
N ALA A 7 -2.16 -0.02 -12.07
CA ALA A 7 -2.62 -1.23 -12.73
C ALA A 7 -2.68 -1.09 -14.25
N GLY A 8 -2.11 -2.06 -14.95
CA GLY A 8 -2.05 -2.08 -16.41
C GLY A 8 -0.89 -1.29 -17.01
N SER A 9 -0.21 -0.47 -16.20
CA SER A 9 0.90 0.37 -16.67
C SER A 9 2.24 -0.01 -16.06
N VAL A 10 2.27 -0.96 -15.13
CA VAL A 10 3.51 -1.35 -14.43
C VAL A 10 4.20 -2.47 -15.21
N PRO A 11 5.41 -2.22 -15.75
CA PRO A 11 6.16 -3.29 -16.43
C PRO A 11 6.47 -4.45 -15.51
N ALA A 12 6.46 -5.67 -16.05
CA ALA A 12 6.75 -6.87 -15.27
C ALA A 12 8.10 -6.82 -14.57
N ALA A 13 9.11 -6.23 -15.22
CA ALA A 13 10.45 -6.10 -14.63
C ALA A 13 10.44 -5.27 -13.35
N LEU A 14 9.60 -4.24 -13.28
CA LEU A 14 9.47 -3.41 -12.07
C LEU A 14 8.75 -4.16 -10.94
N LEU A 15 7.78 -4.99 -11.28
CA LEU A 15 7.09 -5.82 -10.30
C LEU A 15 8.05 -6.85 -9.69
N ILE A 16 8.91 -7.44 -10.51
CA ILE A 16 9.94 -8.38 -10.04
C ILE A 16 10.92 -7.66 -9.11
N GLN A 17 11.36 -6.47 -9.48
CA GLN A 17 12.28 -5.67 -8.66
C GLN A 17 11.62 -5.25 -7.34
N LEU A 18 10.37 -4.81 -7.38
CA LEU A 18 9.62 -4.45 -6.18
C LEU A 18 9.52 -5.64 -5.24
N ARG A 19 9.21 -6.82 -5.76
CA ARG A 19 9.13 -8.04 -4.97
C ARG A 19 10.46 -8.32 -4.26
N LYS A 20 11.57 -8.20 -4.98
CA LYS A 20 12.90 -8.41 -4.39
C LYS A 20 13.18 -7.42 -3.26
N TRP A 21 12.80 -6.15 -3.43
CA TRP A 21 12.97 -5.14 -2.39
C TRP A 21 12.15 -5.48 -1.15
N LEU A 22 10.91 -5.90 -1.34
CA LEU A 22 10.01 -6.23 -0.24
C LEU A 22 10.50 -7.49 0.50
N GLU A 23 10.92 -8.52 -0.23
CA GLU A 23 11.43 -9.74 0.38
C GLU A 23 12.73 -9.51 1.13
N SER A 24 13.57 -8.60 0.64
CA SER A 24 14.80 -8.22 1.33
C SER A 24 14.51 -7.55 2.68
N GLU A 25 13.41 -6.80 2.77
CA GLU A 25 13.04 -6.04 3.97
C GLU A 25 12.24 -6.89 4.97
N TRP A 26 11.31 -7.71 4.51
CA TRP A 26 10.37 -8.42 5.37
C TRP A 26 10.34 -9.94 5.19
N GLY A 27 11.19 -10.50 4.35
CA GLY A 27 11.17 -11.91 4.04
C GLY A 27 10.12 -12.26 2.99
N HIS A 28 9.68 -13.52 2.96
CA HIS A 28 8.74 -13.95 1.93
C HIS A 28 7.44 -13.18 1.98
N ILE A 29 7.09 -12.58 0.86
CA ILE A 29 5.83 -11.86 0.67
C ILE A 29 5.23 -12.35 -0.65
N ASP A 30 3.91 -12.49 -0.67
CA ASP A 30 3.20 -12.77 -1.91
C ASP A 30 2.41 -11.52 -2.32
N PRO A 31 3.08 -10.52 -2.95
CA PRO A 31 2.46 -9.23 -3.24
C PRO A 31 1.53 -9.26 -4.45
N PHE A 32 1.44 -10.39 -5.15
CA PHE A 32 0.76 -10.44 -6.43
C PHE A 32 -0.47 -11.33 -6.41
N GLU A 33 -0.93 -11.71 -5.24
CA GLU A 33 -2.21 -12.37 -5.11
C GLU A 33 -3.30 -11.34 -5.40
N GLY A 34 -3.80 -11.35 -6.63
CA GLY A 34 -4.79 -10.37 -7.07
C GLY A 34 -6.18 -10.58 -6.53
N ASN A 35 -6.48 -11.78 -6.04
CA ASN A 35 -7.83 -12.11 -5.60
C ASN A 35 -7.82 -12.91 -4.31
N HIS A 36 -8.69 -12.52 -3.41
CA HIS A 36 -9.09 -13.32 -2.27
C HIS A 36 -10.54 -13.79 -2.54
N ALA A 37 -10.97 -14.88 -1.90
CA ALA A 37 -12.33 -15.40 -2.12
C ALA A 37 -13.42 -14.36 -1.85
N GLU A 38 -13.16 -13.39 -0.95
CA GLU A 38 -14.17 -12.43 -0.50
C GLU A 38 -13.96 -11.02 -1.04
N VAL A 39 -12.74 -10.67 -1.47
CA VAL A 39 -12.43 -9.33 -1.94
C VAL A 39 -11.48 -9.35 -3.11
N THR A 40 -11.58 -8.32 -3.96
CA THR A 40 -10.62 -8.08 -5.02
C THR A 40 -9.53 -7.15 -4.51
N ILE A 41 -8.28 -7.54 -4.69
CA ILE A 41 -7.13 -6.76 -4.24
C ILE A 41 -6.60 -5.94 -5.42
N PRO A 42 -6.39 -4.62 -5.25
CA PRO A 42 -5.77 -3.82 -6.31
C PRO A 42 -4.36 -4.32 -6.63
N SER A 43 -3.94 -4.11 -7.86
CA SER A 43 -2.56 -4.41 -8.29
C SER A 43 -1.57 -3.46 -7.62
N PRO A 44 -0.29 -3.84 -7.51
CA PRO A 44 0.73 -2.97 -6.94
C PRO A 44 0.83 -1.63 -7.66
N VAL A 45 1.26 -0.61 -6.92
CA VAL A 45 1.52 0.73 -7.42
C VAL A 45 3.01 0.99 -7.24
N VAL A 46 3.67 1.55 -8.25
CA VAL A 46 5.10 1.86 -8.16
C VAL A 46 5.38 3.31 -8.49
N ALA A 47 6.46 3.84 -7.93
CA ALA A 47 7.00 5.15 -8.24
C ALA A 47 8.31 4.97 -9.00
N VAL A 48 8.47 5.70 -10.09
CA VAL A 48 9.67 5.63 -10.95
C VAL A 48 10.19 7.03 -11.22
N ASP A 49 11.47 7.10 -11.59
CA ASP A 49 12.08 8.34 -12.04
C ASP A 49 11.87 8.53 -13.56
N GLU A 50 12.51 9.53 -14.14
CA GLU A 50 12.38 9.84 -15.56
C GLU A 50 12.93 8.75 -16.48
N GLN A 51 13.84 7.93 -15.97
CA GLN A 51 14.40 6.79 -16.71
C GLN A 51 13.64 5.50 -16.44
N THR A 52 12.51 5.57 -15.77
CA THR A 52 11.68 4.41 -15.38
C THR A 52 12.43 3.48 -14.42
N SER A 53 13.32 4.03 -13.60
CA SER A 53 13.97 3.28 -12.53
C SER A 53 13.10 3.31 -11.27
N LEU A 54 13.01 2.19 -10.57
CA LEU A 54 12.14 2.05 -9.40
C LEU A 54 12.63 2.91 -8.25
N LEU A 55 11.74 3.74 -7.72
CA LEU A 55 12.00 4.58 -6.53
C LEU A 55 11.31 4.02 -5.30
N GLY A 56 10.19 3.36 -5.47
CA GLY A 56 9.40 2.80 -4.39
C GLY A 56 8.18 2.09 -4.92
N GLY A 57 7.44 1.46 -4.01
CA GLY A 57 6.22 0.75 -4.38
C GLY A 57 5.35 0.45 -3.19
N LEU A 58 4.12 0.04 -3.49
CA LEU A 58 3.11 -0.27 -2.51
C LEU A 58 2.34 -1.49 -2.98
N ILE A 59 2.09 -2.43 -2.07
CA ILE A 59 1.26 -3.60 -2.35
C ILE A 59 0.09 -3.65 -1.39
N PHE A 60 -0.97 -4.31 -1.84
CA PHE A 60 -2.17 -4.53 -1.05
C PHE A 60 -2.24 -5.97 -0.56
N GLY A 61 -3.09 -6.22 0.42
CA GLY A 61 -3.38 -7.55 0.90
C GLY A 61 -4.80 -7.65 1.41
N ALA A 62 -5.26 -8.87 1.69
CA ALA A 62 -6.59 -9.14 2.21
C ALA A 62 -6.44 -9.78 3.59
N PHE A 63 -6.97 -9.12 4.62
CA PHE A 63 -6.89 -9.56 6.00
C PHE A 63 -8.17 -9.18 6.74
N ALA A 64 -8.40 -9.80 7.88
CA ALA A 64 -9.57 -9.50 8.69
C ALA A 64 -9.57 -8.04 9.16
N LYS A 65 -10.74 -7.44 9.23
CA LYS A 65 -10.92 -6.13 9.86
C LYS A 65 -10.55 -6.20 11.34
N PRO A 66 -10.10 -5.08 11.94
CA PRO A 66 -9.78 -5.09 13.37
C PRO A 66 -10.98 -5.55 14.20
N GLY A 67 -10.78 -6.61 15.00
CA GLY A 67 -11.81 -7.14 15.90
C GLY A 67 -13.00 -7.81 15.23
N LYS A 68 -12.94 -8.10 13.92
CA LYS A 68 -14.04 -8.70 13.18
C LYS A 68 -13.52 -9.81 12.27
N PRO A 69 -14.39 -10.78 11.90
CA PRO A 69 -13.97 -11.83 10.97
C PRO A 69 -14.01 -11.41 9.50
N ASP A 70 -14.66 -10.28 9.20
CA ASP A 70 -14.84 -9.80 7.82
C ASP A 70 -13.48 -9.49 7.19
N ILE A 71 -13.29 -9.92 5.94
CA ILE A 71 -12.06 -9.64 5.21
C ILE A 71 -12.16 -8.28 4.54
N ALA A 72 -11.08 -7.52 4.62
CA ALA A 72 -10.98 -6.20 4.04
C ALA A 72 -9.69 -6.06 3.25
N VAL A 73 -9.58 -4.99 2.49
CA VAL A 73 -8.35 -4.66 1.75
C VAL A 73 -7.46 -3.80 2.64
N TRP A 74 -6.20 -4.19 2.72
CA TRP A 74 -5.18 -3.49 3.49
C TRP A 74 -4.05 -3.05 2.57
N VAL A 75 -3.42 -1.93 2.92
CA VAL A 75 -2.10 -1.61 2.39
C VAL A 75 -1.15 -2.53 3.15
N ASN A 76 -0.56 -3.50 2.45
CA ASN A 76 0.26 -4.52 3.07
C ASN A 76 1.70 -4.08 3.30
N ALA A 77 2.27 -3.34 2.35
CA ALA A 77 3.63 -2.83 2.50
C ALA A 77 3.84 -1.61 1.61
N VAL A 78 4.62 -0.67 2.11
CA VAL A 78 5.06 0.51 1.36
C VAL A 78 6.58 0.57 1.52
N ILE A 79 7.31 0.66 0.42
CA ILE A 79 8.77 0.76 0.45
C ILE A 79 9.23 1.89 -0.46
N VAL A 80 10.20 2.65 0.02
CA VAL A 80 10.85 3.71 -0.76
C VAL A 80 12.37 3.51 -0.64
N SER A 81 13.07 3.61 -1.76
CA SER A 81 14.52 3.51 -1.78
C SER A 81 15.13 4.47 -0.75
N PRO A 82 16.13 4.02 0.05
CA PRO A 82 16.69 4.86 1.12
C PRO A 82 17.16 6.24 0.66
N VAL A 83 17.73 6.35 -0.54
CA VAL A 83 18.24 7.62 -1.06
C VAL A 83 17.13 8.56 -1.52
N HIS A 84 15.90 8.06 -1.64
CA HIS A 84 14.76 8.83 -2.11
C HIS A 84 13.71 9.08 -1.01
N ARG A 85 14.01 8.75 0.24
CA ARG A 85 13.11 8.98 1.36
C ARG A 85 13.01 10.47 1.69
N LYS A 86 11.92 10.85 2.37
CA LYS A 86 11.63 12.24 2.78
C LYS A 86 11.41 13.20 1.60
N LYS A 87 10.99 12.65 0.46
CA LYS A 87 10.67 13.44 -0.74
C LYS A 87 9.20 13.34 -1.13
N GLY A 88 8.36 12.81 -0.24
CA GLY A 88 6.93 12.71 -0.48
C GLY A 88 6.49 11.51 -1.33
N ILE A 89 7.40 10.60 -1.66
CA ILE A 89 7.08 9.45 -2.53
C ILE A 89 6.07 8.51 -1.86
N ALA A 90 6.24 8.22 -0.56
CA ALA A 90 5.30 7.37 0.16
C ALA A 90 3.88 7.96 0.13
N SER A 91 3.76 9.28 0.33
CA SER A 91 2.48 9.97 0.25
C SER A 91 1.86 9.87 -1.13
N GLN A 92 2.67 10.02 -2.19
CA GLN A 92 2.18 9.85 -3.56
C GLN A 92 1.70 8.43 -3.84
N LEU A 93 2.43 7.42 -3.34
CA LEU A 93 2.03 6.03 -3.46
C LEU A 93 0.70 5.77 -2.74
N LEU A 94 0.54 6.31 -1.53
CA LEU A 94 -0.69 6.14 -0.77
C LEU A 94 -1.89 6.83 -1.43
N GLN A 95 -1.69 8.01 -1.99
CA GLN A 95 -2.76 8.70 -2.73
C GLN A 95 -3.17 7.92 -3.96
N ALA A 96 -2.20 7.34 -4.68
CA ALA A 96 -2.49 6.48 -5.83
C ALA A 96 -3.22 5.20 -5.39
N ALA A 97 -2.84 4.64 -4.24
CA ALA A 97 -3.50 3.47 -3.68
C ALA A 97 -4.97 3.75 -3.39
N GLU A 98 -5.27 4.91 -2.80
CA GLU A 98 -6.65 5.31 -2.55
C GLU A 98 -7.44 5.44 -3.86
N GLY A 99 -6.81 5.99 -4.89
CA GLY A 99 -7.44 6.11 -6.21
C GLY A 99 -7.74 4.76 -6.84
N GLU A 100 -6.81 3.81 -6.74
CA GLU A 100 -7.01 2.46 -7.28
C GLU A 100 -8.08 1.70 -6.51
N ALA A 101 -8.14 1.88 -5.20
CA ALA A 101 -9.18 1.26 -4.37
C ALA A 101 -10.56 1.82 -4.73
N LYS A 102 -10.67 3.15 -4.91
CA LYS A 102 -11.92 3.78 -5.35
C LYS A 102 -12.37 3.25 -6.70
N ARG A 103 -11.45 3.08 -7.63
CA ARG A 103 -11.76 2.56 -8.96
C ARG A 103 -12.37 1.16 -8.89
N LEU A 104 -12.00 0.37 -7.91
CA LEU A 104 -12.52 -0.98 -7.71
C LEU A 104 -13.71 -1.01 -6.74
N ALA A 105 -14.27 0.15 -6.39
CA ALA A 105 -15.42 0.28 -5.48
C ALA A 105 -15.13 -0.25 -4.08
N ILE A 106 -13.89 -0.15 -3.64
CA ILE A 106 -13.49 -0.48 -2.27
C ILE A 106 -13.81 0.73 -1.38
N ASP A 107 -14.55 0.51 -0.30
CA ASP A 107 -15.02 1.60 0.56
C ASP A 107 -14.05 1.97 1.68
N GLU A 108 -13.20 1.04 2.07
CA GLU A 108 -12.30 1.23 3.21
C GLU A 108 -10.95 0.59 2.93
N LEU A 109 -9.88 1.30 3.31
CA LEU A 109 -8.53 0.74 3.33
C LEU A 109 -8.00 0.79 4.76
N PHE A 110 -7.29 -0.27 5.14
CA PHE A 110 -6.63 -0.38 6.44
C PHE A 110 -5.12 -0.45 6.25
N VAL A 111 -4.38 -0.11 7.30
CA VAL A 111 -2.93 -0.29 7.34
C VAL A 111 -2.49 -0.55 8.78
N LEU A 112 -1.45 -1.35 8.93
CA LEU A 112 -0.75 -1.54 10.20
C LEU A 112 0.61 -0.87 10.05
N SER A 113 0.92 0.13 10.89
CA SER A 113 2.11 0.96 10.70
C SER A 113 2.76 1.37 12.00
N ASP A 114 4.09 1.45 11.98
CA ASP A 114 4.88 2.03 13.06
C ASP A 114 5.13 3.53 12.86
N VAL A 115 4.59 4.10 11.78
CA VAL A 115 4.70 5.54 11.47
C VAL A 115 3.32 6.16 11.22
N PRO A 116 2.43 6.14 12.22
CA PRO A 116 1.05 6.57 12.03
C PRO A 116 0.92 8.03 11.57
N GLY A 117 1.89 8.88 11.89
CA GLY A 117 1.84 10.28 11.50
C GLY A 117 1.78 10.50 9.99
N LEU A 118 2.45 9.63 9.22
CA LEU A 118 2.40 9.70 7.76
C LEU A 118 0.96 9.56 7.25
N TYR A 119 0.24 8.59 7.79
CA TYR A 119 -1.14 8.30 7.39
C TYR A 119 -2.11 9.36 7.90
N GLN A 120 -1.90 9.85 9.13
CA GLN A 120 -2.75 10.90 9.71
C GLN A 120 -2.71 12.18 8.88
N LYS A 121 -1.53 12.53 8.34
CA LYS A 121 -1.41 13.69 7.45
C LYS A 121 -2.23 13.54 6.18
N LEU A 122 -2.51 12.32 5.75
CA LEU A 122 -3.33 12.04 4.58
C LEU A 122 -4.81 11.85 4.92
N GLY A 123 -5.19 12.05 6.19
CA GLY A 123 -6.57 11.97 6.61
C GLY A 123 -7.01 10.61 7.13
N TRP A 124 -6.09 9.66 7.29
CA TRP A 124 -6.42 8.36 7.87
C TRP A 124 -6.65 8.49 9.38
N GLN A 125 -7.51 7.66 9.92
CA GLN A 125 -7.87 7.69 11.33
C GLN A 125 -7.35 6.45 12.05
N ILE A 126 -6.89 6.64 13.29
CA ILE A 126 -6.47 5.53 14.13
C ILE A 126 -7.72 4.78 14.59
N VAL A 127 -7.75 3.47 14.37
CA VAL A 127 -8.88 2.60 14.75
C VAL A 127 -8.48 1.47 15.68
N GLY A 128 -7.20 1.31 15.98
CA GLY A 128 -6.73 0.28 16.89
C GLY A 128 -5.21 0.24 16.98
N SER A 129 -4.71 -0.78 17.63
CA SER A 129 -3.29 -1.00 17.76
C SER A 129 -2.97 -2.48 17.91
N ASP A 130 -1.75 -2.85 17.53
CA ASP A 130 -1.18 -4.18 17.78
C ASP A 130 -0.03 -3.98 18.75
N SER A 131 -0.29 -4.17 20.04
CA SER A 131 0.70 -3.93 21.09
C SER A 131 1.87 -4.90 21.02
N SER A 132 1.66 -6.11 20.50
CA SER A 132 2.74 -7.10 20.39
C SER A 132 3.78 -6.68 19.34
N ARG A 133 3.39 -5.84 18.37
CA ARG A 133 4.27 -5.37 17.31
C ARG A 133 4.60 -3.88 17.44
N ASN A 134 4.04 -3.23 18.47
CA ASN A 134 4.17 -1.79 18.66
C ASN A 134 3.76 -1.00 17.40
N GLU A 135 2.66 -1.40 16.79
CA GLU A 135 2.13 -0.79 15.58
C GLU A 135 0.72 -0.29 15.78
N THR A 136 0.34 0.70 14.99
CA THR A 136 -0.97 1.34 15.03
C THR A 136 -1.78 0.91 13.80
N ILE A 137 -3.07 0.66 13.99
CA ILE A 137 -3.98 0.33 12.90
C ILE A 137 -4.70 1.62 12.51
N LEU A 138 -4.63 1.97 11.24
CA LEU A 138 -5.32 3.14 10.71
C LEU A 138 -6.24 2.74 9.57
N MET A 139 -7.24 3.55 9.32
CA MET A 139 -8.23 3.31 8.26
C MET A 139 -8.55 4.62 7.57
N THR A 140 -8.82 4.55 6.27
CA THR A 140 -9.42 5.65 5.53
C THR A 140 -10.68 5.16 4.83
N THR A 141 -11.68 6.03 4.76
CA THR A 141 -12.94 5.78 4.07
C THR A 141 -12.85 6.39 2.67
N LEU A 142 -13.24 5.61 1.66
CA LEU A 142 -13.07 5.99 0.26
C LEU A 142 -14.40 6.31 -0.44
N LYS A 143 -15.43 6.59 0.31
CA LYS A 143 -16.75 6.91 -0.27
C LYS A 143 -16.67 8.21 -1.05
N ASN A 144 -17.24 8.20 -2.22
CA ASN A 144 -17.43 9.43 -2.97
C ASN A 144 -18.49 10.26 -2.27
N ALA A 145 -18.15 11.49 -2.01
CA ALA A 145 -19.09 12.44 -1.44
C ALA A 145 -20.16 12.79 -2.48
#